data_e65dd6cf476da143ea98470972ea5654
#
_entry.id   e65dd6cf476da143ea98470972ea5654
#
_cell.length_a   1.000
_cell.length_b   1.000
_cell.length_c   1.000
_cell.angle_alpha   90.00
_cell.angle_beta   90.00
_cell.angle_gamma   90.00
#
_symmetry.space_group_name_H-M   'P 1'
#
loop_
_entity.id
_entity.type
_entity.pdbx_description
1 polymer ?
#
loop_
_entity_poly.entity_id
_entity_poly.type
_entity_poly.pdbx_seq_one_letter_code
_entity_poly.pdbx_strand_id
1 'polypeptide(L)'
;MKTRVTELLGIRYPIVQGGMQWVGRAELASAVSNAGGLGTLTGLTQPSPEALVSEIERCNSMTDAPFAVNMTIFPSITPPPYEAYIDAIVGSGVKIVETAGNKAIDFWPKLKAAGISIIHKCVAVRHALTAERLGVDIVSIDGFECAGHPGEEDIPGLVLIPLAARALKVPVIASGGIADGRGMAAALSLGAEGVNMGTRFQVTREAPVHAEIKQALVRANERDTRLIFRTLRNTARVFRNAISEEVVASEKLGCQFEDIRHLVAGARGRKALESGDTNEGIISAGMVIGLIDDVPTCQELLERMVRECREHLARAQSYCQ
;
A
#
# COMPACT_ATOMS: atom_id res chain seq x y z
N MET A 1 -4.80 2.17 20.34
CA MET A 1 -4.70 0.69 20.44
C MET A 1 -3.21 0.37 20.59
N LYS A 2 -2.86 -0.59 21.44
CA LYS A 2 -1.44 -0.90 21.71
C LYS A 2 -1.07 -2.25 21.09
N THR A 3 -0.14 -2.26 20.15
CA THR A 3 0.43 -3.44 19.49
C THR A 3 1.94 -3.23 19.30
N ARG A 4 2.72 -4.27 18.98
CA ARG A 4 4.15 -4.09 18.67
C ARG A 4 4.36 -3.14 17.50
N VAL A 5 3.45 -3.13 16.51
CA VAL A 5 3.48 -2.18 15.37
C VAL A 5 3.38 -0.74 15.86
N THR A 6 2.41 -0.43 16.74
CA THR A 6 2.27 0.95 17.25
C THR A 6 3.46 1.39 18.10
N GLU A 7 4.05 0.47 18.87
CA GLU A 7 5.24 0.77 19.70
C GLU A 7 6.48 1.01 18.85
N LEU A 8 6.73 0.18 17.83
CA LEU A 8 7.88 0.31 16.93
C LEU A 8 7.80 1.54 16.04
N LEU A 9 6.60 1.90 15.58
CA LEU A 9 6.42 3.02 14.63
C LEU A 9 6.09 4.35 15.33
N GLY A 10 5.83 4.34 16.64
CA GLY A 10 5.46 5.55 17.39
C GLY A 10 4.09 6.13 17.00
N ILE A 11 3.16 5.29 16.52
CA ILE A 11 1.84 5.70 16.05
C ILE A 11 0.72 5.33 17.06
N ARG A 12 -0.38 6.09 17.00
CA ARG A 12 -1.53 5.91 17.92
C ARG A 12 -2.41 4.72 17.56
N TYR A 13 -2.61 4.46 16.27
CA TYR A 13 -3.44 3.39 15.74
C TYR A 13 -2.64 2.48 14.82
N PRO A 14 -2.80 1.16 14.88
CA PRO A 14 -2.03 0.24 14.03
C PRO A 14 -2.58 0.21 12.60
N ILE A 15 -2.64 1.38 11.97
CA ILE A 15 -3.17 1.61 10.63
C ILE A 15 -2.10 2.32 9.81
N VAL A 16 -1.71 1.69 8.70
CA VAL A 16 -0.70 2.20 7.76
C VAL A 16 -1.37 2.53 6.42
N GLN A 17 -1.07 3.69 5.88
CA GLN A 17 -1.33 4.00 4.49
C GLN A 17 -0.11 3.56 3.69
N GLY A 18 -0.26 2.50 2.89
CA GLY A 18 0.83 1.97 2.09
C GLY A 18 1.26 2.90 0.95
N GLY A 19 2.49 2.73 0.48
CA GLY A 19 2.98 3.45 -0.68
C GLY A 19 2.09 3.23 -1.91
N MET A 20 1.71 4.33 -2.55
CA MET A 20 0.86 4.34 -3.75
C MET A 20 1.43 5.31 -4.77
N GLN A 21 1.82 4.79 -5.94
CA GLN A 21 2.35 5.61 -7.03
C GLN A 21 1.39 6.74 -7.40
N TRP A 22 1.89 7.97 -7.47
CA TRP A 22 1.19 9.24 -7.73
C TRP A 22 0.22 9.71 -6.64
N VAL A 23 -0.14 8.87 -5.66
CA VAL A 23 -1.12 9.16 -4.59
C VAL A 23 -0.45 9.43 -3.25
N GLY A 24 0.61 8.68 -2.90
CA GLY A 24 1.35 8.83 -1.64
C GLY A 24 2.21 10.09 -1.65
N ARG A 25 1.58 11.26 -1.46
CA ARG A 25 2.21 12.59 -1.39
C ARG A 25 2.02 13.19 0.00
N ALA A 26 2.64 14.33 0.26
CA ALA A 26 2.66 14.97 1.57
C ALA A 26 1.27 15.26 2.12
N GLU A 27 0.30 15.63 1.26
CA GLU A 27 -1.09 15.91 1.67
C GLU A 27 -1.74 14.68 2.34
N LEU A 28 -1.62 13.53 1.69
CA LEU A 28 -2.21 12.30 2.20
C LEU A 28 -1.40 11.77 3.38
N ALA A 29 -0.08 11.71 3.25
CA ALA A 29 0.80 11.15 4.28
C ALA A 29 0.67 11.91 5.60
N SER A 30 0.73 13.26 5.57
CA SER A 30 0.57 14.09 6.76
C SER A 30 -0.82 13.95 7.38
N ALA A 31 -1.88 13.90 6.58
CA ALA A 31 -3.25 13.75 7.06
C ALA A 31 -3.46 12.41 7.79
N VAL A 32 -2.92 11.31 7.26
CA VAL A 32 -2.96 10.00 7.93
C VAL A 32 -2.16 10.01 9.23
N SER A 33 -0.96 10.60 9.22
CA SER A 33 -0.11 10.71 10.41
C SER A 33 -0.76 11.57 11.49
N ASN A 34 -1.32 12.72 11.15
CA ASN A 34 -2.07 13.59 12.06
C ASN A 34 -3.31 12.89 12.64
N ALA A 35 -3.95 12.01 11.88
CA ALA A 35 -5.06 11.19 12.35
C ALA A 35 -4.62 10.06 13.30
N GLY A 36 -3.32 9.82 13.46
CA GLY A 36 -2.74 8.85 14.38
C GLY A 36 -2.39 7.49 13.77
N GLY A 37 -2.41 7.37 12.44
CA GLY A 37 -1.85 6.26 11.68
C GLY A 37 -0.42 6.50 11.23
N LEU A 38 0.09 5.70 10.31
CA LEU A 38 1.33 5.94 9.58
C LEU A 38 1.02 6.32 8.14
N GLY A 39 1.21 7.59 7.80
CA GLY A 39 1.21 8.04 6.41
C GLY A 39 2.50 7.65 5.71
N THR A 40 2.44 7.45 4.38
CA THR A 40 3.62 7.03 3.62
C THR A 40 3.77 7.83 2.32
N LEU A 41 4.88 8.53 2.19
CA LEU A 41 5.30 9.15 0.94
C LEU A 41 5.78 8.08 -0.04
N THR A 42 5.39 8.16 -1.30
CA THR A 42 5.93 7.24 -2.32
C THR A 42 7.14 7.89 -3.00
N GLY A 43 8.33 7.39 -2.67
CA GLY A 43 9.61 8.02 -3.08
C GLY A 43 9.74 8.16 -4.58
N LEU A 44 9.43 7.11 -5.34
CA LEU A 44 9.52 7.11 -6.81
C LEU A 44 8.38 7.85 -7.53
N THR A 45 7.44 8.45 -6.81
CA THR A 45 6.52 9.45 -7.36
C THR A 45 7.26 10.77 -7.65
N GLN A 46 8.32 11.02 -6.92
CA GLN A 46 9.16 12.21 -7.11
C GLN A 46 10.14 11.96 -8.27
N PRO A 47 10.34 12.97 -9.15
CA PRO A 47 11.13 12.80 -10.38
C PRO A 47 12.65 12.71 -10.14
N SER A 48 13.12 13.12 -8.96
CA SER A 48 14.53 13.05 -8.58
C SER A 48 14.70 12.90 -7.06
N PRO A 49 15.89 12.49 -6.58
CA PRO A 49 16.21 12.47 -5.15
C PRO A 49 16.01 13.84 -4.46
N GLU A 50 16.37 14.94 -5.10
CA GLU A 50 16.20 16.31 -4.57
C GLU A 50 14.70 16.66 -4.44
N ALA A 51 13.90 16.27 -5.43
CA ALA A 51 12.45 16.44 -5.35
C ALA A 51 11.84 15.59 -4.21
N LEU A 52 12.40 14.42 -3.92
CA LEU A 52 11.99 13.63 -2.75
C LEU A 52 12.35 14.35 -1.45
N VAL A 53 13.54 14.93 -1.33
CA VAL A 53 13.92 15.75 -0.15
C VAL A 53 12.90 16.87 0.06
N SER A 54 12.59 17.64 -1.00
CA SER A 54 11.62 18.73 -0.93
C SER A 54 10.21 18.24 -0.52
N GLU A 55 9.79 17.06 -0.97
CA GLU A 55 8.51 16.48 -0.58
C GLU A 55 8.50 16.00 0.87
N ILE A 56 9.63 15.46 1.37
CA ILE A 56 9.81 15.12 2.79
C ILE A 56 9.74 16.38 3.66
N GLU A 57 10.45 17.45 3.27
CA GLU A 57 10.40 18.75 3.96
C GLU A 57 8.97 19.34 3.98
N ARG A 58 8.26 19.23 2.85
CA ARG A 58 6.86 19.66 2.76
C ARG A 58 5.97 18.83 3.70
N CYS A 59 6.16 17.52 3.78
CA CYS A 59 5.43 16.67 4.72
C CYS A 59 5.76 17.06 6.18
N ASN A 60 7.03 17.27 6.52
CA ASN A 60 7.46 17.74 7.83
C ASN A 60 6.84 19.09 8.22
N SER A 61 6.55 19.98 7.25
CA SER A 61 5.86 21.25 7.53
C SER A 61 4.36 21.08 7.83
N MET A 62 3.78 19.89 7.53
CA MET A 62 2.35 19.60 7.68
C MET A 62 2.04 18.68 8.86
N THR A 63 3.05 18.00 9.45
CA THR A 63 2.88 17.07 10.57
C THR A 63 4.15 16.94 11.41
N ASP A 64 3.97 16.88 12.73
CA ASP A 64 5.01 16.48 13.69
C ASP A 64 4.95 14.98 14.02
N ALA A 65 3.93 14.28 13.50
CA ALA A 65 3.77 12.84 13.71
C ALA A 65 4.65 12.02 12.75
N PRO A 66 5.04 10.78 13.13
CA PRO A 66 5.87 9.95 12.27
C PRO A 66 5.16 9.61 10.95
N PHE A 67 5.94 9.61 9.87
CA PHE A 67 5.54 9.11 8.56
C PHE A 67 6.67 8.27 7.94
N ALA A 68 6.35 7.48 6.94
CA ALA A 68 7.30 6.65 6.21
C ALA A 68 7.56 7.17 4.79
N VAL A 69 8.66 6.70 4.21
CA VAL A 69 8.91 6.81 2.77
C VAL A 69 8.91 5.42 2.16
N ASN A 70 8.14 5.22 1.09
CA ASN A 70 8.10 3.96 0.34
C ASN A 70 9.15 3.95 -0.76
N MET A 71 9.89 2.84 -0.83
CA MET A 71 10.80 2.51 -1.93
C MET A 71 10.43 1.14 -2.50
N THR A 72 9.72 1.15 -3.63
CA THR A 72 9.33 -0.06 -4.36
C THR A 72 10.29 -0.30 -5.52
N ILE A 73 11.09 -1.36 -5.45
CA ILE A 73 12.16 -1.65 -6.41
C ILE A 73 11.79 -2.89 -7.22
N PHE A 74 11.22 -2.65 -8.39
CA PHE A 74 10.93 -3.68 -9.39
C PHE A 74 11.93 -3.64 -10.55
N PRO A 75 12.05 -4.74 -11.32
CA PRO A 75 12.77 -4.72 -12.58
C PRO A 75 12.25 -3.60 -13.48
N SER A 76 13.16 -2.81 -14.03
CA SER A 76 12.85 -1.67 -14.92
C SER A 76 13.81 -1.65 -16.08
N ILE A 77 13.35 -1.25 -17.28
CA ILE A 77 14.19 -1.04 -18.48
C ILE A 77 15.18 0.09 -18.21
N THR A 78 14.73 1.15 -17.55
CA THR A 78 15.56 2.29 -17.14
C THR A 78 15.39 2.46 -15.64
N PRO A 79 16.22 1.78 -14.82
CA PRO A 79 16.11 1.88 -13.38
C PRO A 79 16.42 3.31 -12.90
N PRO A 80 15.61 3.85 -11.98
CA PRO A 80 15.95 5.09 -11.28
C PRO A 80 17.28 4.96 -10.52
N PRO A 81 17.93 6.07 -10.17
CA PRO A 81 19.16 6.06 -9.36
C PRO A 81 18.80 5.72 -7.89
N TYR A 82 18.42 4.46 -7.62
CA TYR A 82 17.92 4.01 -6.31
C TYR A 82 18.85 4.38 -5.16
N GLU A 83 20.17 4.25 -5.35
CA GLU A 83 21.17 4.61 -4.33
C GLU A 83 21.01 6.07 -3.89
N ALA A 84 20.88 7.00 -4.84
CA ALA A 84 20.71 8.41 -4.56
C ALA A 84 19.37 8.72 -3.84
N TYR A 85 18.28 7.99 -4.17
CA TYR A 85 17.03 8.10 -3.42
C TYR A 85 17.18 7.61 -1.98
N ILE A 86 17.91 6.50 -1.75
CA ILE A 86 18.19 6.01 -0.41
C ILE A 86 19.07 6.99 0.38
N ASP A 87 20.07 7.61 -0.27
CA ASP A 87 20.88 8.67 0.35
C ASP A 87 20.02 9.88 0.75
N ALA A 88 19.12 10.30 -0.12
CA ALA A 88 18.18 11.38 0.18
C ALA A 88 17.28 11.05 1.39
N ILE A 89 16.76 9.82 1.49
CA ILE A 89 15.96 9.37 2.63
C ILE A 89 16.80 9.40 3.92
N VAL A 90 17.99 8.83 3.90
CA VAL A 90 18.90 8.82 5.07
C VAL A 90 19.26 10.23 5.50
N GLY A 91 19.62 11.10 4.54
CA GLY A 91 19.98 12.49 4.79
C GLY A 91 18.83 13.36 5.31
N SER A 92 17.59 13.02 4.98
CA SER A 92 16.38 13.76 5.41
C SER A 92 15.94 13.44 6.84
N GLY A 93 16.59 12.49 7.53
CA GLY A 93 16.26 12.13 8.91
C GLY A 93 14.96 11.33 9.10
N VAL A 94 14.37 10.82 8.02
CA VAL A 94 13.21 9.90 8.06
C VAL A 94 13.56 8.68 8.89
N LYS A 95 12.61 8.22 9.71
CA LYS A 95 12.84 7.10 10.66
C LYS A 95 12.20 5.79 10.24
N ILE A 96 11.33 5.80 9.25
CA ILE A 96 10.58 4.62 8.81
C ILE A 96 10.61 4.55 7.29
N VAL A 97 10.96 3.38 6.75
CA VAL A 97 10.94 3.11 5.31
C VAL A 97 10.09 1.87 5.03
N GLU A 98 9.10 2.02 4.15
CA GLU A 98 8.39 0.88 3.58
C GLU A 98 9.12 0.45 2.31
N THR A 99 9.48 -0.82 2.20
CA THR A 99 10.14 -1.38 1.02
C THR A 99 9.28 -2.45 0.35
N ALA A 100 9.38 -2.58 -0.97
CA ALA A 100 8.78 -3.65 -1.75
C ALA A 100 9.70 -4.06 -2.90
N GLY A 101 9.57 -5.32 -3.32
CA GLY A 101 10.41 -5.90 -4.38
C GLY A 101 11.74 -6.48 -3.87
N ASN A 102 12.23 -7.51 -4.56
CA ASN A 102 13.37 -8.31 -4.10
C ASN A 102 14.66 -7.51 -3.96
N LYS A 103 14.94 -6.58 -4.86
CA LYS A 103 16.17 -5.76 -4.84
C LYS A 103 16.17 -4.68 -3.76
N ALA A 104 15.06 -4.41 -3.11
CA ALA A 104 15.00 -3.46 -2.01
C ALA A 104 15.85 -3.90 -0.80
N ILE A 105 16.06 -5.20 -0.65
CA ILE A 105 16.87 -5.81 0.40
C ILE A 105 18.33 -5.35 0.35
N ASP A 106 18.86 -5.05 -0.83
CA ASP A 106 20.24 -4.63 -1.04
C ASP A 106 20.56 -3.31 -0.30
N PHE A 107 19.56 -2.48 -0.03
CA PHE A 107 19.69 -1.19 0.66
C PHE A 107 19.47 -1.25 2.18
N TRP A 108 19.01 -2.39 2.72
CA TRP A 108 18.70 -2.51 4.15
C TRP A 108 19.89 -2.27 5.07
N PRO A 109 21.10 -2.75 4.77
CA PRO A 109 22.27 -2.46 5.63
C PRO A 109 22.49 -0.95 5.83
N LYS A 110 22.32 -0.15 4.78
CA LYS A 110 22.46 1.30 4.81
C LYS A 110 21.35 1.97 5.63
N LEU A 111 20.08 1.55 5.42
CA LEU A 111 18.95 2.03 6.20
C LEU A 111 19.08 1.70 7.69
N LYS A 112 19.49 0.47 8.01
CA LYS A 112 19.71 0.02 9.38
C LYS A 112 20.85 0.78 10.07
N ALA A 113 21.97 1.02 9.37
CA ALA A 113 23.09 1.82 9.90
C ALA A 113 22.66 3.25 10.24
N ALA A 114 21.64 3.80 9.55
CA ALA A 114 21.04 5.10 9.85
C ALA A 114 19.95 5.05 10.95
N GLY A 115 19.71 3.89 11.56
CA GLY A 115 18.69 3.71 12.60
C GLY A 115 17.25 3.77 12.08
N ILE A 116 17.04 3.45 10.81
CA ILE A 116 15.73 3.47 10.15
C ILE A 116 15.02 2.12 10.34
N SER A 117 13.78 2.15 10.79
CA SER A 117 12.91 0.98 10.88
C SER A 117 12.38 0.62 9.48
N ILE A 118 12.40 -0.67 9.15
CA ILE A 118 12.02 -1.18 7.83
C ILE A 118 10.73 -1.98 7.93
N ILE A 119 9.72 -1.55 7.17
CA ILE A 119 8.53 -2.35 6.85
C ILE A 119 8.78 -2.95 5.47
N HIS A 120 8.66 -4.28 5.32
CA HIS A 120 8.81 -4.91 4.00
C HIS A 120 7.52 -5.59 3.55
N LYS A 121 7.10 -5.31 2.32
CA LYS A 121 5.91 -5.90 1.72
C LYS A 121 6.24 -7.25 1.08
N CYS A 122 5.46 -8.26 1.46
CA CYS A 122 5.59 -9.62 0.98
C CYS A 122 4.24 -10.18 0.52
N VAL A 123 4.26 -11.05 -0.48
CA VAL A 123 3.07 -11.73 -1.02
C VAL A 123 3.07 -13.24 -0.71
N ALA A 124 4.08 -13.74 0.00
CA ALA A 124 4.21 -15.14 0.37
C ALA A 124 4.99 -15.31 1.67
N VAL A 125 4.64 -16.33 2.47
CA VAL A 125 5.30 -16.61 3.76
C VAL A 125 6.80 -16.89 3.58
N ARG A 126 7.21 -17.58 2.51
CA ARG A 126 8.63 -17.84 2.23
C ARG A 126 9.45 -16.55 2.03
N HIS A 127 8.85 -15.53 1.41
CA HIS A 127 9.50 -14.23 1.22
C HIS A 127 9.60 -13.49 2.57
N ALA A 128 8.54 -13.55 3.37
CA ALA A 128 8.49 -12.96 4.71
C ALA A 128 9.53 -13.58 5.67
N LEU A 129 9.70 -14.91 5.66
CA LEU A 129 10.75 -15.61 6.42
C LEU A 129 12.15 -15.21 5.97
N THR A 130 12.35 -14.96 4.68
CA THR A 130 13.63 -14.46 4.17
C THR A 130 13.88 -13.03 4.64
N ALA A 131 12.86 -12.16 4.57
CA ALA A 131 12.94 -10.79 5.06
C ALA A 131 13.26 -10.75 6.57
N GLU A 132 12.62 -11.61 7.38
CA GLU A 132 12.92 -11.72 8.81
C GLU A 132 14.38 -12.11 9.07
N ARG A 133 14.89 -13.12 8.37
CA ARG A 133 16.30 -13.53 8.50
C ARG A 133 17.29 -12.42 8.14
N LEU A 134 16.91 -11.53 7.25
CA LEU A 134 17.72 -10.39 6.80
C LEU A 134 17.52 -9.14 7.66
N GLY A 135 16.71 -9.23 8.72
CA GLY A 135 16.61 -8.19 9.75
C GLY A 135 15.57 -7.11 9.50
N VAL A 136 14.49 -7.41 8.76
CA VAL A 136 13.32 -6.50 8.71
C VAL A 136 12.73 -6.31 10.11
N ASP A 137 12.14 -5.14 10.38
CA ASP A 137 11.50 -4.88 11.67
C ASP A 137 10.03 -5.30 11.67
N ILE A 138 9.35 -5.13 10.54
CA ILE A 138 7.92 -5.42 10.36
C ILE A 138 7.70 -5.99 8.96
N VAL A 139 6.88 -7.04 8.85
CA VAL A 139 6.41 -7.57 7.57
C VAL A 139 5.00 -7.08 7.30
N SER A 140 4.77 -6.47 6.14
CA SER A 140 3.43 -6.24 5.58
C SER A 140 3.11 -7.37 4.60
N ILE A 141 2.09 -8.19 4.90
CA ILE A 141 1.73 -9.34 4.08
C ILE A 141 0.51 -9.00 3.22
N ASP A 142 0.67 -9.04 1.91
CA ASP A 142 -0.36 -8.66 0.94
C ASP A 142 -1.15 -9.89 0.48
N GLY A 143 -2.43 -10.00 0.86
CA GLY A 143 -3.36 -11.00 0.34
C GLY A 143 -3.72 -10.75 -1.12
N PHE A 144 -4.24 -11.78 -1.79
CA PHE A 144 -4.64 -11.75 -3.21
C PHE A 144 -5.61 -10.61 -3.55
N GLU A 145 -6.38 -10.12 -2.59
CA GLU A 145 -7.37 -9.06 -2.73
C GLU A 145 -6.74 -7.67 -2.95
N CYS A 146 -5.44 -7.53 -2.72
CA CYS A 146 -4.76 -6.23 -2.79
C CYS A 146 -4.72 -5.65 -4.20
N ALA A 147 -4.54 -4.33 -4.28
CA ALA A 147 -4.21 -3.61 -5.50
C ALA A 147 -2.72 -3.77 -5.86
N GLY A 148 -2.38 -3.46 -7.09
CA GLY A 148 -1.00 -3.60 -7.57
C GLY A 148 -0.61 -5.06 -7.70
N HIS A 149 0.53 -5.48 -7.16
CA HIS A 149 1.13 -6.79 -7.40
C HIS A 149 0.83 -7.80 -6.27
N PRO A 150 -0.27 -8.58 -6.35
CA PRO A 150 -0.64 -9.57 -5.33
C PRO A 150 0.24 -10.84 -5.35
N GLY A 151 1.19 -10.91 -6.26
CA GLY A 151 1.96 -12.14 -6.54
C GLY A 151 1.23 -13.09 -7.48
N GLU A 152 1.79 -14.30 -7.66
CA GLU A 152 1.34 -15.27 -8.66
C GLU A 152 0.62 -16.50 -8.04
N GLU A 153 0.47 -16.53 -6.71
CA GLU A 153 -0.03 -17.72 -6.00
C GLU A 153 -1.51 -17.63 -5.62
N ASP A 154 -2.14 -16.47 -5.85
CA ASP A 154 -3.56 -16.21 -5.61
C ASP A 154 -4.05 -16.57 -4.17
N ILE A 155 -3.18 -16.43 -3.16
CA ILE A 155 -3.52 -16.78 -1.79
C ILE A 155 -4.27 -15.62 -1.13
N PRO A 156 -5.53 -15.81 -0.71
CA PRO A 156 -6.32 -14.75 -0.07
C PRO A 156 -5.80 -14.43 1.33
N GLY A 157 -6.04 -13.20 1.78
CA GLY A 157 -5.60 -12.71 3.09
C GLY A 157 -6.10 -13.56 4.26
N LEU A 158 -7.31 -14.11 4.18
CA LEU A 158 -7.88 -14.99 5.22
C LEU A 158 -7.01 -16.23 5.51
N VAL A 159 -6.24 -16.70 4.52
CA VAL A 159 -5.30 -17.84 4.66
C VAL A 159 -3.88 -17.36 4.89
N LEU A 160 -3.46 -16.34 4.15
CA LEU A 160 -2.06 -15.89 4.15
C LEU A 160 -1.68 -15.19 5.46
N ILE A 161 -2.56 -14.36 6.02
CA ILE A 161 -2.30 -13.60 7.25
C ILE A 161 -2.00 -14.52 8.45
N PRO A 162 -2.86 -15.50 8.80
CA PRO A 162 -2.58 -16.39 9.94
C PRO A 162 -1.38 -17.31 9.70
N LEU A 163 -1.09 -17.68 8.45
CA LEU A 163 0.13 -18.42 8.13
C LEU A 163 1.39 -17.59 8.40
N ALA A 164 1.38 -16.31 7.99
CA ALA A 164 2.49 -15.39 8.25
C ALA A 164 2.64 -15.09 9.75
N ALA A 165 1.55 -14.76 10.44
CA ALA A 165 1.55 -14.46 11.88
C ALA A 165 2.07 -15.64 12.73
N ARG A 166 1.78 -16.88 12.32
CA ARG A 166 2.28 -18.09 12.99
C ARG A 166 3.75 -18.37 12.70
N ALA A 167 4.22 -18.03 11.50
CA ALA A 167 5.58 -18.37 11.04
C ALA A 167 6.64 -17.35 11.47
N LEU A 168 6.26 -16.09 11.66
CA LEU A 168 7.18 -14.98 11.90
C LEU A 168 7.25 -14.60 13.39
N LYS A 169 8.42 -14.14 13.83
CA LYS A 169 8.66 -13.55 15.15
C LYS A 169 8.47 -12.03 15.13
N VAL A 170 8.78 -11.37 14.00
CA VAL A 170 8.54 -9.94 13.82
C VAL A 170 7.03 -9.68 13.67
N PRO A 171 6.54 -8.49 14.05
CA PRO A 171 5.12 -8.15 13.87
C PRO A 171 4.70 -8.18 12.41
N VAL A 172 3.46 -8.62 12.18
CA VAL A 172 2.84 -8.72 10.87
C VAL A 172 1.75 -7.67 10.73
N ILE A 173 1.80 -6.93 9.64
CA ILE A 173 0.73 -6.02 9.18
C ILE A 173 -0.05 -6.73 8.07
N ALA A 174 -1.36 -6.82 8.21
CA ALA A 174 -2.25 -7.37 7.18
C ALA A 174 -2.53 -6.33 6.10
N SER A 175 -2.43 -6.72 4.84
CA SER A 175 -2.64 -5.84 3.69
C SER A 175 -3.51 -6.54 2.62
N GLY A 176 -4.35 -5.74 1.94
CA GLY A 176 -5.32 -6.26 0.98
C GLY A 176 -6.67 -6.61 1.61
N GLY A 177 -7.76 -6.21 0.96
CA GLY A 177 -9.13 -6.56 1.38
C GLY A 177 -9.66 -5.80 2.60
N ILE A 178 -8.98 -4.79 3.12
CA ILE A 178 -9.34 -4.08 4.36
C ILE A 178 -9.75 -2.64 4.02
N ALA A 179 -10.96 -2.23 4.44
CA ALA A 179 -11.48 -0.87 4.24
C ALA A 179 -12.20 -0.28 5.45
N ASP A 180 -12.56 -1.10 6.43
CA ASP A 180 -13.38 -0.71 7.58
C ASP A 180 -12.89 -1.39 8.88
N GLY A 181 -13.55 -1.06 9.99
CA GLY A 181 -13.25 -1.64 11.30
C GLY A 181 -13.53 -3.14 11.39
N ARG A 182 -14.42 -3.70 10.56
CA ARG A 182 -14.68 -5.17 10.52
C ARG A 182 -13.48 -5.89 9.95
N GLY A 183 -12.96 -5.40 8.82
CA GLY A 183 -11.74 -5.95 8.21
C GLY A 183 -10.54 -5.83 9.15
N MET A 184 -10.40 -4.71 9.86
CA MET A 184 -9.37 -4.52 10.86
C MET A 184 -9.51 -5.51 12.03
N ALA A 185 -10.73 -5.71 12.58
CA ALA A 185 -10.98 -6.66 13.66
C ALA A 185 -10.66 -8.10 13.22
N ALA A 186 -11.04 -8.48 12.01
CA ALA A 186 -10.71 -9.78 11.43
C ALA A 186 -9.19 -9.97 11.30
N ALA A 187 -8.46 -8.99 10.77
CA ALA A 187 -7.00 -9.04 10.63
C ALA A 187 -6.30 -9.23 11.98
N LEU A 188 -6.71 -8.48 13.01
CA LEU A 188 -6.18 -8.63 14.37
C LEU A 188 -6.49 -10.03 14.95
N SER A 189 -7.70 -10.55 14.72
CA SER A 189 -8.09 -11.89 15.15
C SER A 189 -7.31 -13.01 14.44
N LEU A 190 -6.84 -12.76 13.23
CA LEU A 190 -5.96 -13.67 12.47
C LEU A 190 -4.48 -13.60 12.92
N GLY A 191 -4.16 -12.74 13.89
CA GLY A 191 -2.82 -12.59 14.45
C GLY A 191 -1.97 -11.47 13.86
N ALA A 192 -2.51 -10.64 12.97
CA ALA A 192 -1.85 -9.41 12.57
C ALA A 192 -1.85 -8.39 13.72
N GLU A 193 -0.88 -7.48 13.70
CA GLU A 193 -0.74 -6.42 14.72
C GLU A 193 -0.97 -5.02 14.15
N GLY A 194 -1.41 -4.95 12.93
CA GLY A 194 -1.82 -3.75 12.23
C GLY A 194 -2.39 -4.07 10.86
N VAL A 195 -2.87 -3.04 10.18
CA VAL A 195 -3.41 -3.11 8.83
C VAL A 195 -2.73 -2.10 7.92
N ASN A 196 -2.50 -2.49 6.66
CA ASN A 196 -1.99 -1.63 5.61
C ASN A 196 -3.04 -1.50 4.51
N MET A 197 -3.41 -0.28 4.16
CA MET A 197 -4.45 -0.01 3.18
C MET A 197 -3.95 0.95 2.10
N GLY A 198 -4.29 0.65 0.84
CA GLY A 198 -4.06 1.55 -0.29
C GLY A 198 -5.39 2.14 -0.78
N THR A 199 -6.23 1.33 -1.41
CA THR A 199 -7.46 1.75 -2.08
C THR A 199 -8.40 2.53 -1.18
N ARG A 200 -8.55 2.16 0.10
CA ARG A 200 -9.36 2.92 1.05
C ARG A 200 -8.86 4.34 1.24
N PHE A 201 -7.54 4.53 1.38
CA PHE A 201 -6.94 5.87 1.50
C PHE A 201 -6.95 6.65 0.19
N GLN A 202 -6.87 5.99 -0.97
CA GLN A 202 -7.03 6.64 -2.28
C GLN A 202 -8.41 7.33 -2.39
N VAL A 203 -9.42 6.84 -1.68
CA VAL A 203 -10.79 7.37 -1.64
C VAL A 203 -11.02 8.15 -0.33
N THR A 204 -10.08 9.04 0.02
CA THR A 204 -10.24 10.05 1.08
C THR A 204 -10.17 11.45 0.51
N ARG A 205 -10.61 12.46 1.26
CA ARG A 205 -10.62 13.85 0.80
C ARG A 205 -9.21 14.35 0.50
N GLU A 206 -8.23 13.97 1.34
CA GLU A 206 -6.84 14.45 1.28
C GLU A 206 -6.01 13.72 0.20
N ALA A 207 -6.46 12.57 -0.31
CA ALA A 207 -5.76 11.92 -1.43
C ALA A 207 -5.73 12.83 -2.66
N PRO A 208 -4.56 13.08 -3.27
CA PRO A 208 -4.41 13.94 -4.45
C PRO A 208 -4.89 13.22 -5.72
N VAL A 209 -6.14 12.84 -5.72
CA VAL A 209 -6.83 12.11 -6.78
C VAL A 209 -8.08 12.88 -7.16
N HIS A 210 -8.35 13.01 -8.46
CA HIS A 210 -9.52 13.74 -8.96
C HIS A 210 -10.83 13.18 -8.38
N ALA A 211 -11.80 14.06 -8.11
CA ALA A 211 -13.06 13.68 -7.49
C ALA A 211 -13.82 12.60 -8.27
N GLU A 212 -13.81 12.66 -9.62
CA GLU A 212 -14.49 11.68 -10.47
C GLU A 212 -13.89 10.27 -10.33
N ILE A 213 -12.57 10.15 -10.15
CA ILE A 213 -11.95 8.84 -9.87
C ILE A 213 -12.42 8.30 -8.52
N LYS A 214 -12.45 9.13 -7.47
CA LYS A 214 -12.96 8.74 -6.15
C LYS A 214 -14.41 8.28 -6.24
N GLN A 215 -15.24 9.02 -6.96
CA GLN A 215 -16.66 8.68 -7.17
C GLN A 215 -16.82 7.41 -8.00
N ALA A 216 -15.98 7.17 -9.02
CA ALA A 216 -15.99 5.93 -9.78
C ALA A 216 -15.68 4.72 -8.90
N LEU A 217 -14.70 4.84 -8.00
CA LEU A 217 -14.35 3.78 -7.03
C LEU A 217 -15.45 3.54 -5.99
N VAL A 218 -16.16 4.60 -5.54
CA VAL A 218 -17.30 4.49 -4.62
C VAL A 218 -18.51 3.79 -5.27
N ARG A 219 -18.73 4.01 -6.58
CA ARG A 219 -19.83 3.35 -7.33
C ARG A 219 -19.51 1.92 -7.75
N ALA A 220 -18.25 1.50 -7.61
CA ALA A 220 -17.78 0.18 -8.02
C ALA A 220 -18.15 -0.91 -7.01
N ASN A 221 -18.08 -2.15 -7.44
CA ASN A 221 -18.25 -3.33 -6.60
C ASN A 221 -17.02 -4.26 -6.66
N GLU A 222 -17.03 -5.33 -5.90
CA GLU A 222 -15.90 -6.28 -5.76
C GLU A 222 -15.45 -6.94 -7.09
N ARG A 223 -16.29 -6.89 -8.15
CA ARG A 223 -15.99 -7.46 -9.47
C ARG A 223 -15.40 -6.44 -10.44
N ASP A 224 -15.32 -5.17 -10.04
CA ASP A 224 -14.83 -4.08 -10.90
C ASP A 224 -13.31 -3.91 -10.79
N THR A 225 -12.60 -5.02 -10.61
CA THR A 225 -11.15 -5.10 -10.76
C THR A 225 -10.77 -6.11 -11.85
N ARG A 226 -9.56 -5.97 -12.41
CA ARG A 226 -8.96 -6.89 -13.37
C ARG A 226 -7.55 -7.23 -12.93
N LEU A 227 -7.15 -8.47 -13.20
CA LEU A 227 -5.75 -8.89 -13.15
C LEU A 227 -5.19 -8.74 -14.56
N ILE A 228 -4.11 -7.99 -14.68
CA ILE A 228 -3.33 -7.79 -15.90
C ILE A 228 -1.91 -8.33 -15.71
N PHE A 229 -1.15 -8.53 -16.78
CA PHE A 229 0.22 -9.05 -16.80
C PHE A 229 0.39 -10.48 -16.26
N ARG A 230 -0.69 -11.26 -16.22
CA ARG A 230 -0.62 -12.64 -15.75
C ARG A 230 0.23 -13.53 -16.67
N THR A 231 0.08 -13.37 -17.98
CA THR A 231 0.88 -14.11 -18.97
C THR A 231 2.35 -13.73 -18.91
N LEU A 232 2.65 -12.54 -18.42
CA LEU A 232 4.01 -11.99 -18.23
C LEU A 232 4.61 -12.33 -16.85
N ARG A 233 3.88 -13.07 -15.98
CA ARG A 233 4.29 -13.41 -14.61
C ARG A 233 4.68 -12.18 -13.79
N ASN A 234 3.93 -11.11 -13.97
CA ASN A 234 4.05 -9.84 -13.25
C ASN A 234 2.65 -9.31 -12.91
N THR A 235 1.80 -10.21 -12.41
CA THR A 235 0.38 -9.96 -12.14
C THR A 235 0.15 -8.68 -11.36
N ALA A 236 -0.73 -7.82 -11.89
CA ALA A 236 -1.18 -6.62 -11.21
C ALA A 236 -2.71 -6.54 -11.19
N ARG A 237 -3.28 -6.12 -10.04
CA ARG A 237 -4.72 -5.86 -9.90
C ARG A 237 -5.00 -4.38 -10.05
N VAL A 238 -5.91 -4.06 -10.94
CA VAL A 238 -6.27 -2.69 -11.32
C VAL A 238 -7.78 -2.53 -11.40
N PHE A 239 -8.26 -1.29 -11.39
CA PHE A 239 -9.65 -0.95 -11.66
C PHE A 239 -10.06 -1.41 -13.06
N ARG A 240 -11.28 -1.93 -13.16
CA ARG A 240 -11.87 -2.33 -14.43
C ARG A 240 -12.28 -1.11 -15.25
N ASN A 241 -11.60 -0.88 -16.35
CA ASN A 241 -11.88 0.18 -17.31
C ASN A 241 -11.57 -0.28 -18.74
N ALA A 242 -11.78 0.58 -19.74
CA ALA A 242 -11.50 0.23 -21.12
C ALA A 242 -10.05 -0.23 -21.34
N ILE A 243 -9.08 0.44 -20.71
CA ILE A 243 -7.65 0.11 -20.85
C ILE A 243 -7.34 -1.26 -20.25
N SER A 244 -7.82 -1.55 -19.04
CA SER A 244 -7.57 -2.87 -18.41
C SER A 244 -8.23 -4.02 -19.18
N GLU A 245 -9.41 -3.80 -19.77
CA GLU A 245 -10.06 -4.81 -20.64
C GLU A 245 -9.29 -5.02 -21.94
N GLU A 246 -8.74 -3.95 -22.55
CA GLU A 246 -7.90 -4.05 -23.75
C GLU A 246 -6.60 -4.82 -23.46
N VAL A 247 -5.95 -4.55 -22.31
CA VAL A 247 -4.76 -5.32 -21.88
C VAL A 247 -5.10 -6.80 -21.73
N VAL A 248 -6.20 -7.13 -21.01
CA VAL A 248 -6.62 -8.54 -20.84
C VAL A 248 -6.95 -9.21 -22.17
N ALA A 249 -7.57 -8.49 -23.10
CA ALA A 249 -7.86 -9.01 -24.44
C ALA A 249 -6.56 -9.30 -25.23
N SER A 250 -5.59 -8.39 -25.16
CA SER A 250 -4.27 -8.56 -25.80
C SER A 250 -3.49 -9.74 -25.21
N GLU A 251 -3.50 -9.90 -23.89
CA GLU A 251 -2.87 -11.05 -23.21
C GLU A 251 -3.45 -12.40 -23.65
N LYS A 252 -4.77 -12.48 -23.86
CA LYS A 252 -5.43 -13.70 -24.39
C LYS A 252 -4.96 -14.06 -25.81
N LEU A 253 -4.51 -13.08 -26.57
CA LEU A 253 -3.95 -13.26 -27.92
C LEU A 253 -2.44 -13.52 -27.91
N GLY A 254 -1.81 -13.60 -26.73
CA GLY A 254 -0.39 -13.91 -26.57
C GLY A 254 0.56 -12.72 -26.79
N CYS A 255 0.11 -11.50 -26.51
CA CYS A 255 0.94 -10.30 -26.66
C CYS A 255 2.19 -10.32 -25.76
N GLN A 256 3.24 -9.60 -26.20
CA GLN A 256 4.41 -9.29 -25.39
C GLN A 256 4.20 -7.94 -24.68
N PHE A 257 5.05 -7.62 -23.70
CA PHE A 257 4.95 -6.35 -22.96
C PHE A 257 5.04 -5.11 -23.88
N GLU A 258 5.87 -5.17 -24.89
CA GLU A 258 6.07 -4.08 -25.87
C GLU A 258 4.77 -3.71 -26.59
N ASP A 259 3.91 -4.69 -26.87
CA ASP A 259 2.64 -4.49 -27.58
C ASP A 259 1.65 -3.67 -26.76
N ILE A 260 1.68 -3.84 -25.43
CA ILE A 260 0.74 -3.18 -24.48
C ILE A 260 1.39 -2.03 -23.69
N ARG A 261 2.71 -1.81 -23.84
CA ARG A 261 3.46 -0.79 -23.09
C ARG A 261 2.83 0.60 -23.17
N HIS A 262 2.32 0.98 -24.33
CA HIS A 262 1.68 2.26 -24.54
C HIS A 262 0.36 2.42 -23.77
N LEU A 263 -0.36 1.33 -23.47
CA LEU A 263 -1.59 1.33 -22.68
C LEU A 263 -1.31 1.50 -21.19
N VAL A 264 -0.23 0.87 -20.70
CA VAL A 264 0.06 0.73 -19.27
C VAL A 264 1.15 1.67 -18.76
N ALA A 265 1.60 2.60 -19.58
CA ALA A 265 2.62 3.58 -19.19
C ALA A 265 2.19 4.36 -17.95
N GLY A 266 3.08 4.44 -16.95
CA GLY A 266 2.77 5.10 -15.67
C GLY A 266 2.32 6.56 -15.81
N ALA A 267 2.80 7.27 -16.84
CA ALA A 267 2.36 8.63 -17.16
C ALA A 267 0.87 8.71 -17.51
N ARG A 268 0.28 7.68 -18.16
CA ARG A 268 -1.15 7.60 -18.43
C ARG A 268 -1.96 7.39 -17.15
N GLY A 269 -1.48 6.50 -16.26
CA GLY A 269 -2.12 6.32 -14.95
C GLY A 269 -2.12 7.60 -14.13
N ARG A 270 -1.00 8.36 -14.14
CA ARG A 270 -0.94 9.69 -13.54
C ARG A 270 -1.99 10.63 -14.14
N LYS A 271 -2.07 10.70 -15.46
CA LYS A 271 -3.01 11.57 -16.17
C LYS A 271 -4.46 11.21 -15.83
N ALA A 272 -4.82 9.91 -15.73
CA ALA A 272 -6.14 9.47 -15.29
C ALA A 272 -6.47 10.00 -13.88
N LEU A 273 -5.54 9.88 -12.93
CA LEU A 273 -5.72 10.36 -11.55
C LEU A 273 -5.87 11.88 -11.45
N GLU A 274 -5.21 12.65 -12.35
CA GLU A 274 -5.25 14.10 -12.40
C GLU A 274 -6.45 14.65 -13.17
N SER A 275 -6.83 14.04 -14.30
CA SER A 275 -7.93 14.51 -15.18
C SER A 275 -9.32 14.07 -14.73
N GLY A 276 -9.41 12.94 -14.01
CA GLY A 276 -10.69 12.32 -13.65
C GLY A 276 -11.25 11.36 -14.70
N ASP A 277 -10.59 11.20 -15.84
CA ASP A 277 -11.00 10.22 -16.85
C ASP A 277 -10.50 8.82 -16.48
N THR A 278 -11.44 7.96 -16.09
CA THR A 278 -11.13 6.57 -15.69
C THR A 278 -10.57 5.73 -16.84
N ASN A 279 -10.75 6.13 -18.10
CA ASN A 279 -10.27 5.41 -19.29
C ASN A 279 -8.96 5.99 -19.86
N GLU A 280 -8.35 6.97 -19.22
CA GLU A 280 -7.07 7.54 -19.67
C GLU A 280 -5.89 6.59 -19.42
N GLY A 281 -5.95 5.75 -18.37
CA GLY A 281 -4.86 4.85 -18.01
C GLY A 281 -5.24 3.80 -16.99
N ILE A 282 -4.23 3.09 -16.49
CA ILE A 282 -4.35 2.08 -15.44
C ILE A 282 -4.47 2.77 -14.08
N ILE A 283 -5.48 2.37 -13.29
CA ILE A 283 -5.73 2.82 -11.93
C ILE A 283 -5.62 1.61 -11.00
N SER A 284 -4.69 1.62 -10.06
CA SER A 284 -4.56 0.53 -9.08
C SER A 284 -5.76 0.56 -8.13
N ALA A 285 -6.47 -0.57 -8.00
CA ALA A 285 -7.57 -0.73 -7.05
C ALA A 285 -7.71 -2.20 -6.64
N GLY A 286 -7.84 -2.44 -5.33
CA GLY A 286 -8.08 -3.78 -4.76
C GLY A 286 -9.55 -4.16 -4.81
N MET A 287 -9.85 -5.45 -4.60
CA MET A 287 -11.25 -5.95 -4.55
C MET A 287 -12.07 -5.26 -3.45
N VAL A 288 -11.41 -4.68 -2.48
CA VAL A 288 -11.99 -3.93 -1.37
C VAL A 288 -12.84 -2.72 -1.80
N ILE A 289 -12.76 -2.29 -3.07
CA ILE A 289 -13.64 -1.24 -3.59
C ILE A 289 -15.12 -1.53 -3.37
N GLY A 290 -15.52 -2.81 -3.34
CA GLY A 290 -16.89 -3.22 -3.02
C GLY A 290 -17.33 -2.95 -1.57
N LEU A 291 -16.41 -2.48 -0.70
CA LEU A 291 -16.69 -2.08 0.69
C LEU A 291 -16.51 -0.58 0.93
N ILE A 292 -16.26 0.19 -0.13
CA ILE A 292 -16.00 1.64 -0.04
C ILE A 292 -17.21 2.40 -0.61
N ASP A 293 -17.96 3.05 0.25
CA ASP A 293 -19.23 3.71 -0.07
C ASP A 293 -19.21 5.24 0.18
N ASP A 294 -18.08 5.78 0.66
CA ASP A 294 -17.94 7.20 0.98
C ASP A 294 -16.52 7.75 0.71
N VAL A 295 -16.39 9.08 0.78
CA VAL A 295 -15.13 9.82 0.67
C VAL A 295 -14.93 10.66 1.93
N PRO A 296 -14.49 10.04 3.07
CA PRO A 296 -14.27 10.74 4.32
C PRO A 296 -12.93 11.48 4.33
N THR A 297 -12.69 12.28 5.37
CA THR A 297 -11.33 12.70 5.73
C THR A 297 -10.54 11.52 6.33
N CYS A 298 -9.21 11.60 6.33
CA CYS A 298 -8.36 10.60 7.00
C CYS A 298 -8.68 10.50 8.50
N GLN A 299 -8.97 11.62 9.15
CA GLN A 299 -9.36 11.67 10.56
C GLN A 299 -10.67 10.88 10.80
N GLU A 300 -11.73 11.20 10.06
CA GLU A 300 -13.03 10.52 10.14
C GLU A 300 -12.88 9.01 9.89
N LEU A 301 -12.07 8.64 8.90
CA LEU A 301 -11.82 7.24 8.55
C LEU A 301 -11.15 6.48 9.70
N LEU A 302 -10.03 7.00 10.23
CA LEU A 302 -9.29 6.29 11.27
C LEU A 302 -10.09 6.17 12.56
N GLU A 303 -10.76 7.23 12.99
CA GLU A 303 -11.62 7.21 14.18
C GLU A 303 -12.77 6.20 14.05
N ARG A 304 -13.43 6.19 12.88
CA ARG A 304 -14.49 5.24 12.56
C ARG A 304 -13.95 3.81 12.59
N MET A 305 -12.85 3.52 11.92
CA MET A 305 -12.27 2.18 11.88
C MET A 305 -11.89 1.65 13.26
N VAL A 306 -11.31 2.48 14.11
CA VAL A 306 -10.92 2.08 15.48
C VAL A 306 -12.14 1.80 16.33
N ARG A 307 -13.18 2.64 16.25
CA ARG A 307 -14.45 2.44 16.95
C ARG A 307 -15.11 1.13 16.51
N GLU A 308 -15.33 0.95 15.22
CA GLU A 308 -15.96 -0.25 14.65
C GLU A 308 -15.15 -1.52 14.96
N CYS A 309 -13.82 -1.46 14.87
CA CYS A 309 -12.96 -2.58 15.23
C CYS A 309 -13.21 -3.06 16.66
N ARG A 310 -13.29 -2.14 17.63
CA ARG A 310 -13.58 -2.45 19.03
C ARG A 310 -14.96 -3.06 19.19
N GLU A 311 -15.96 -2.49 18.52
CA GLU A 311 -17.35 -2.99 18.55
C GLU A 311 -17.46 -4.42 18.00
N HIS A 312 -16.79 -4.69 16.87
CA HIS A 312 -16.81 -6.03 16.26
C HIS A 312 -16.06 -7.07 17.09
N LEU A 313 -14.93 -6.72 17.71
CA LEU A 313 -14.22 -7.61 18.63
C LEU A 313 -15.08 -7.93 19.87
N ALA A 314 -15.71 -6.92 20.47
CA ALA A 314 -16.61 -7.12 21.61
C ALA A 314 -17.83 -7.98 21.24
N ARG A 315 -18.43 -7.74 20.08
CA ARG A 315 -19.53 -8.55 19.55
C ARG A 315 -19.12 -10.01 19.32
N ALA A 316 -17.95 -10.24 18.70
CA ALA A 316 -17.45 -11.60 18.49
C ALA A 316 -17.23 -12.33 19.81
N GLN A 317 -16.68 -11.64 20.82
CA GLN A 317 -16.49 -12.19 22.16
C GLN A 317 -17.83 -12.60 22.82
N SER A 318 -18.92 -11.84 22.60
CA SER A 318 -20.24 -12.18 23.17
C SER A 318 -20.86 -13.48 22.62
N TYR A 319 -20.38 -13.96 21.47
CA TYR A 319 -20.83 -15.26 20.91
C TYR A 319 -20.14 -16.45 21.57
N CYS A 320 -19.10 -16.23 22.37
CA CYS A 320 -18.36 -17.27 23.08
C CYS A 320 -18.78 -17.41 24.53
N GLN A 321 -19.76 -16.62 24.98
CA GLN A 321 -20.36 -16.65 26.33
C GLN A 321 -21.69 -17.40 26.29
#